data_84c635b5bec8a533c066ae0413043ba0
#
_entry.id   84c635b5bec8a533c066ae0413043ba0
#
_cell.length_a   1.000
_cell.length_b   1.000
_cell.length_c   1.000
_cell.angle_alpha   90.00
_cell.angle_beta   90.00
_cell.angle_gamma   90.00
#
_symmetry.space_group_name_H-M   'P 1'
#
loop_
_entity.id
_entity.type
_entity.pdbx_description
1 polymer ?
#
loop_
_entity_poly.entity_id
_entity_poly.type
_entity_poly.pdbx_seq_one_letter_code
_entity_poly.pdbx_strand_id
1 'polypeptide(L)'
;VAGVIRFNDFIDGVTVQEQVDELTGLQSAVVTDPKRRGTAAKDLRPTVRIEDKKGKDLKLPGTDIPAAYFLPAGAIVSLQDGAAVGVGDVVARIPQETSKTRDITGGLPRVADLFEARKPKDSAILAEYSGTVSFGKETKGKRRLIITDDQGEKHEELIPKWRHLTVFEGEHVERGETIADGEPNPHDILRLQGVEPLANYLVREIQDVYRLQGVKINDKHIEVIIRQMLRKTEVVGTGETPLLKGEQLDRSRALDINDRMTTDGKQLATLTPVLLGITKASLSTDSFISA
;
A
#
# COMPACT_ATOMS: atom_id res chain seq x y z
N VAL A 1 -19.70 3.54 -14.56
CA VAL A 1 -20.90 3.04 -15.21
C VAL A 1 -22.08 3.91 -14.78
N ALA A 2 -22.97 4.31 -15.71
CA ALA A 2 -24.18 5.06 -15.40
C ALA A 2 -25.36 4.08 -15.25
N GLY A 3 -26.18 4.25 -14.21
CA GLY A 3 -27.30 3.35 -13.95
C GLY A 3 -28.11 3.75 -12.74
N VAL A 4 -28.85 2.81 -12.18
CA VAL A 4 -29.64 2.99 -10.96
C VAL A 4 -28.98 2.24 -9.82
N ILE A 5 -28.81 2.89 -8.67
CA ILE A 5 -28.22 2.28 -7.48
C ILE A 5 -29.22 1.30 -6.83
N ARG A 6 -28.71 0.15 -6.41
CA ARG A 6 -29.38 -0.79 -5.52
C ARG A 6 -28.51 -1.14 -4.35
N PHE A 7 -29.10 -1.07 -3.17
CA PHE A 7 -28.45 -1.46 -1.91
C PHE A 7 -28.69 -2.93 -1.62
N ASN A 8 -27.63 -3.64 -1.28
CA ASN A 8 -27.69 -5.01 -0.81
C ASN A 8 -27.07 -5.10 0.58
N ASP A 9 -27.73 -5.84 1.49
CA ASP A 9 -27.32 -6.00 2.89
C ASP A 9 -27.29 -4.68 3.70
N PHE A 10 -28.06 -3.68 3.31
CA PHE A 10 -28.27 -2.45 4.07
C PHE A 10 -29.43 -2.65 5.05
N ILE A 11 -29.09 -2.96 6.30
CA ILE A 11 -30.06 -3.14 7.39
C ILE A 11 -29.79 -2.05 8.42
N ASP A 12 -30.75 -1.14 8.58
CA ASP A 12 -30.64 -0.06 9.54
C ASP A 12 -30.45 -0.56 10.99
N GLY A 13 -29.58 0.11 11.76
CA GLY A 13 -29.21 -0.31 13.12
C GLY A 13 -28.31 -1.54 13.20
N VAL A 14 -28.08 -2.27 12.11
CA VAL A 14 -27.25 -3.49 12.07
C VAL A 14 -26.01 -3.31 11.19
N THR A 15 -26.20 -3.09 9.89
CA THR A 15 -25.10 -2.94 8.94
C THR A 15 -24.80 -1.50 8.60
N VAL A 16 -25.82 -0.64 8.68
CA VAL A 16 -25.74 0.82 8.46
C VAL A 16 -26.46 1.53 9.60
N GLN A 17 -26.06 2.76 9.85
CA GLN A 17 -26.68 3.66 10.79
C GLN A 17 -27.04 4.95 10.05
N GLU A 18 -28.31 5.32 10.04
CA GLU A 18 -28.73 6.57 9.46
C GLU A 18 -28.27 7.75 10.32
N GLN A 19 -27.63 8.71 9.69
CA GLN A 19 -27.17 9.93 10.30
C GLN A 19 -27.70 11.11 9.51
N VAL A 20 -28.35 12.03 10.18
CA VAL A 20 -28.83 13.29 9.59
C VAL A 20 -27.79 14.36 9.87
N ASP A 21 -27.29 14.99 8.82
CA ASP A 21 -26.41 16.14 8.95
C ASP A 21 -27.22 17.35 9.42
N GLU A 22 -26.96 17.83 10.62
CA GLU A 22 -27.69 18.95 11.24
C GLU A 22 -27.55 20.27 10.46
N LEU A 23 -26.49 20.41 9.65
CA LEU A 23 -26.24 21.63 8.86
C LEU A 23 -26.92 21.63 7.50
N THR A 24 -26.98 20.46 6.86
CA THR A 24 -27.51 20.34 5.50
C THR A 24 -28.89 19.68 5.45
N GLY A 25 -29.34 19.02 6.51
CA GLY A 25 -30.59 18.26 6.58
C GLY A 25 -30.59 16.99 5.70
N LEU A 26 -29.46 16.64 5.10
CA LEU A 26 -29.31 15.47 4.27
C LEU A 26 -29.17 14.21 5.11
N GLN A 27 -29.94 13.19 4.78
CA GLN A 27 -29.80 11.86 5.36
C GLN A 27 -28.63 11.13 4.70
N SER A 28 -27.76 10.58 5.51
CA SER A 28 -26.64 9.75 5.06
C SER A 28 -26.60 8.45 5.85
N ALA A 29 -26.26 7.34 5.20
CA ALA A 29 -26.10 6.05 5.84
C ALA A 29 -24.60 5.79 6.08
N VAL A 30 -24.23 5.53 7.33
CA VAL A 30 -22.86 5.21 7.73
C VAL A 30 -22.75 3.70 7.97
N VAL A 31 -21.79 3.05 7.31
CA VAL A 31 -21.57 1.60 7.45
C VAL A 31 -20.98 1.30 8.83
N THR A 32 -21.65 0.44 9.60
CA THR A 32 -21.23 0.03 10.95
C THR A 32 -20.10 -1.00 10.88
N ASP A 33 -19.13 -0.91 11.81
CA ASP A 33 -18.02 -1.86 11.94
C ASP A 33 -18.57 -3.30 12.17
N PRO A 34 -18.13 -4.30 11.40
CA PRO A 34 -18.51 -5.70 11.59
C PRO A 34 -18.25 -6.24 13.00
N LYS A 35 -17.28 -5.68 13.73
CA LYS A 35 -16.98 -6.05 15.12
C LYS A 35 -18.09 -5.65 16.12
N ARG A 36 -18.85 -4.61 15.79
CA ARG A 36 -19.95 -4.09 16.62
C ARG A 36 -21.30 -4.76 16.29
N ARG A 37 -21.36 -5.57 15.21
CA ARG A 37 -22.55 -6.31 14.80
C ARG A 37 -22.69 -7.58 15.61
N GLY A 38 -23.94 -7.98 15.91
CA GLY A 38 -24.24 -9.26 16.55
C GLY A 38 -23.72 -10.45 15.72
N THR A 39 -23.60 -11.62 16.35
CA THR A 39 -22.97 -12.82 15.75
C THR A 39 -23.65 -13.26 14.45
N ALA A 40 -24.95 -13.07 14.31
CA ALA A 40 -25.73 -13.40 13.11
C ALA A 40 -25.52 -12.44 11.92
N ALA A 41 -25.03 -11.22 12.17
CA ALA A 41 -24.87 -10.18 11.16
C ALA A 41 -23.42 -9.94 10.72
N LYS A 42 -22.47 -10.74 11.22
CA LYS A 42 -21.03 -10.61 10.89
C LYS A 42 -20.71 -10.90 9.42
N ASP A 43 -21.52 -11.74 8.78
CA ASP A 43 -21.31 -12.16 7.39
C ASP A 43 -22.02 -11.24 6.38
N LEU A 44 -22.86 -10.31 6.85
CA LEU A 44 -23.54 -9.34 5.98
C LEU A 44 -22.53 -8.29 5.50
N ARG A 45 -22.57 -8.04 4.18
CA ARG A 45 -21.65 -7.09 3.51
C ARG A 45 -22.43 -6.02 2.79
N PRO A 46 -22.54 -4.80 3.35
CA PRO A 46 -23.17 -3.70 2.65
C PRO A 46 -22.49 -3.49 1.31
N THR A 47 -23.29 -3.61 0.24
CA THR A 47 -22.81 -3.54 -1.14
C THR A 47 -23.71 -2.61 -1.94
N VAL A 48 -23.12 -1.73 -2.74
CA VAL A 48 -23.84 -0.91 -3.70
C VAL A 48 -23.70 -1.56 -5.06
N ARG A 49 -24.82 -1.86 -5.72
CA ARG A 49 -24.87 -2.36 -7.09
C ARG A 49 -25.40 -1.29 -8.02
N ILE A 50 -24.95 -1.33 -9.26
CA ILE A 50 -25.47 -0.46 -10.31
C ILE A 50 -26.22 -1.32 -11.31
N GLU A 51 -27.53 -1.07 -11.42
CA GLU A 51 -28.45 -1.78 -12.31
C GLU A 51 -28.90 -0.91 -13.49
N ASP A 52 -29.32 -1.56 -14.55
CA ASP A 52 -30.03 -0.90 -15.66
C ASP A 52 -31.48 -0.62 -15.25
N LYS A 53 -32.16 0.22 -15.98
CA LYS A 53 -33.61 0.53 -15.82
C LYS A 53 -34.52 -0.71 -15.81
N LYS A 54 -34.00 -1.86 -16.24
CA LYS A 54 -34.68 -3.16 -16.25
C LYS A 54 -34.38 -4.05 -15.06
N GLY A 55 -33.60 -3.57 -14.07
CA GLY A 55 -33.21 -4.35 -12.88
C GLY A 55 -32.14 -5.41 -13.14
N LYS A 56 -31.32 -5.26 -14.18
CA LYS A 56 -30.21 -6.16 -14.46
C LYS A 56 -28.90 -5.50 -14.05
N ASP A 57 -28.05 -6.24 -13.33
CA ASP A 57 -26.73 -5.77 -12.95
C ASP A 57 -25.91 -5.33 -14.18
N LEU A 58 -25.39 -4.11 -14.15
CA LEU A 58 -24.47 -3.61 -15.17
C LEU A 58 -23.08 -4.17 -14.92
N LYS A 59 -22.33 -4.39 -16.00
CA LYS A 59 -20.96 -4.87 -15.92
C LYS A 59 -19.97 -3.71 -16.00
N LEU A 60 -18.80 -3.89 -15.38
CA LEU A 60 -17.70 -2.95 -15.51
C LEU A 60 -17.20 -2.91 -16.97
N PRO A 61 -16.82 -1.73 -17.50
CA PRO A 61 -16.36 -1.60 -18.88
C PRO A 61 -15.17 -2.52 -19.17
N GLY A 62 -15.28 -3.35 -20.21
CA GLY A 62 -14.23 -4.27 -20.63
C GLY A 62 -14.10 -5.58 -19.83
N THR A 63 -14.98 -5.83 -18.85
CA THR A 63 -14.98 -7.04 -18.03
C THR A 63 -16.36 -7.68 -17.94
N ASP A 64 -16.41 -8.96 -17.52
CA ASP A 64 -17.68 -9.66 -17.24
C ASP A 64 -18.12 -9.50 -15.77
N ILE A 65 -17.44 -8.66 -14.98
CA ILE A 65 -17.67 -8.46 -13.56
C ILE A 65 -18.84 -7.50 -13.37
N PRO A 66 -19.84 -7.83 -12.50
CA PRO A 66 -20.93 -6.90 -12.19
C PRO A 66 -20.40 -5.67 -11.45
N ALA A 67 -20.99 -4.50 -11.74
CA ALA A 67 -20.67 -3.24 -11.06
C ALA A 67 -21.25 -3.25 -9.63
N ALA A 68 -20.60 -4.00 -8.74
CA ALA A 68 -20.94 -4.15 -7.32
C ALA A 68 -19.76 -3.68 -6.45
N TYR A 69 -20.02 -2.70 -5.58
CA TYR A 69 -18.99 -2.07 -4.73
C TYR A 69 -19.26 -2.42 -3.27
N PHE A 70 -18.35 -3.17 -2.66
CA PHE A 70 -18.39 -3.47 -1.23
C PHE A 70 -17.95 -2.26 -0.43
N LEU A 71 -18.77 -1.88 0.56
CA LEU A 71 -18.48 -0.71 1.39
C LEU A 71 -17.73 -1.12 2.67
N PRO A 72 -16.58 -0.50 2.95
CA PRO A 72 -15.88 -0.71 4.21
C PRO A 72 -16.61 -0.06 5.39
N ALA A 73 -16.25 -0.46 6.60
CA ALA A 73 -16.72 0.18 7.83
C ALA A 73 -16.40 1.69 7.82
N GLY A 74 -17.36 2.50 8.26
CA GLY A 74 -17.22 3.95 8.27
C GLY A 74 -17.52 4.64 6.92
N ALA A 75 -17.79 3.90 5.84
CA ALA A 75 -18.20 4.50 4.58
C ALA A 75 -19.53 5.25 4.73
N ILE A 76 -19.60 6.46 4.17
CA ILE A 76 -20.75 7.34 4.20
C ILE A 76 -21.41 7.33 2.83
N VAL A 77 -22.66 6.89 2.76
CA VAL A 77 -23.47 6.87 1.56
C VAL A 77 -24.54 7.97 1.66
N SER A 78 -24.48 8.95 0.76
CA SER A 78 -25.41 10.09 0.74
C SER A 78 -26.55 9.89 -0.27
N LEU A 79 -26.51 8.82 -1.05
CA LEU A 79 -27.51 8.51 -2.06
C LEU A 79 -28.59 7.57 -1.49
N GLN A 80 -29.79 7.65 -2.05
CA GLN A 80 -30.90 6.76 -1.68
C GLN A 80 -31.00 5.56 -2.63
N ASP A 81 -31.58 4.46 -2.15
CA ASP A 81 -31.86 3.29 -2.99
C ASP A 81 -32.76 3.67 -4.16
N GLY A 82 -32.39 3.26 -5.36
CA GLY A 82 -33.09 3.63 -6.58
C GLY A 82 -32.67 4.97 -7.21
N ALA A 83 -31.68 5.68 -6.66
CA ALA A 83 -31.18 6.91 -7.26
C ALA A 83 -30.45 6.63 -8.58
N ALA A 84 -30.66 7.50 -9.57
CA ALA A 84 -29.95 7.45 -10.83
C ALA A 84 -28.57 8.11 -10.68
N VAL A 85 -27.53 7.43 -11.14
CA VAL A 85 -26.14 7.91 -11.11
C VAL A 85 -25.54 7.93 -12.50
N GLY A 86 -24.73 8.97 -12.74
CA GLY A 86 -23.93 9.13 -13.95
C GLY A 86 -22.50 8.61 -13.77
N VAL A 87 -21.72 8.66 -14.85
CA VAL A 87 -20.29 8.37 -14.79
C VAL A 87 -19.58 9.53 -14.09
N GLY A 88 -18.87 9.23 -12.99
CA GLY A 88 -18.16 10.24 -12.19
C GLY A 88 -18.91 10.71 -10.94
N ASP A 89 -20.16 10.27 -10.73
CA ASP A 89 -20.90 10.60 -9.51
C ASP A 89 -20.32 9.87 -8.29
N VAL A 90 -20.32 10.58 -7.16
CA VAL A 90 -19.84 10.03 -5.88
C VAL A 90 -20.92 9.11 -5.30
N VAL A 91 -20.66 7.81 -5.27
CA VAL A 91 -21.56 6.78 -4.71
C VAL A 91 -21.42 6.70 -3.20
N ALA A 92 -20.18 6.68 -2.70
CA ALA A 92 -19.87 6.64 -1.29
C ALA A 92 -18.60 7.43 -0.99
N ARG A 93 -18.51 7.97 0.22
CA ARG A 93 -17.30 8.61 0.73
C ARG A 93 -16.72 7.72 1.81
N ILE A 94 -15.47 7.36 1.66
CA ILE A 94 -14.73 6.63 2.70
C ILE A 94 -13.94 7.68 3.47
N PRO A 95 -14.33 8.01 4.74
CA PRO A 95 -13.53 8.91 5.54
C PRO A 95 -12.17 8.22 5.74
N GLN A 96 -11.14 8.79 5.16
CA GLN A 96 -9.80 8.45 5.62
C GLN A 96 -9.75 8.92 7.07
N GLU A 97 -9.64 7.99 8.00
CA GLU A 97 -9.23 8.34 9.36
C GLU A 97 -7.87 9.02 9.21
N THR A 98 -7.91 10.32 9.03
CA THR A 98 -6.71 11.14 9.16
C THR A 98 -6.21 10.83 10.55
N SER A 99 -5.09 10.17 10.58
CA SER A 99 -4.42 9.66 11.77
C SER A 99 -4.02 10.80 12.71
N LYS A 100 -5.00 11.59 13.18
CA LYS A 100 -4.77 12.51 14.31
C LYS A 100 -4.25 11.77 15.54
N THR A 101 -4.57 10.47 15.67
CA THR A 101 -4.00 9.59 16.68
C THR A 101 -2.59 9.08 16.35
N ARG A 102 -2.16 9.07 15.08
CA ARG A 102 -0.75 8.83 14.72
C ARG A 102 0.15 10.02 15.05
N ASP A 103 -0.41 11.21 15.14
CA ASP A 103 0.32 12.45 15.41
C ASP A 103 0.97 12.49 16.82
N ILE A 104 0.47 11.72 17.76
CA ILE A 104 0.97 11.67 19.14
C ILE A 104 2.30 10.87 19.23
N THR A 105 2.53 9.92 18.33
CA THR A 105 3.78 9.14 18.22
C THR A 105 4.67 9.61 17.08
N GLY A 106 4.24 10.62 16.31
CA GLY A 106 4.86 11.03 15.03
C GLY A 106 6.10 11.87 15.19
N GLY A 107 6.28 12.72 16.09
CA GLY A 107 7.37 13.70 16.18
C GLY A 107 8.80 13.19 15.92
N LEU A 108 9.79 13.68 16.66
CA LEU A 108 11.20 13.27 16.54
C LEU A 108 11.44 11.76 16.61
N PRO A 109 10.70 10.96 17.41
CA PRO A 109 10.84 9.49 17.38
C PRO A 109 10.56 8.89 15.99
N ARG A 110 9.60 9.44 15.23
CA ARG A 110 9.31 8.99 13.86
C ARG A 110 10.49 9.22 12.92
N VAL A 111 11.13 10.38 13.01
CA VAL A 111 12.33 10.68 12.22
C VAL A 111 13.45 9.71 12.54
N ALA A 112 13.66 9.36 13.81
CA ALA A 112 14.66 8.39 14.24
C ALA A 112 14.35 6.99 13.66
N ASP A 113 13.09 6.55 13.70
CA ASP A 113 12.67 5.26 13.13
C ASP A 113 12.87 5.20 11.60
N LEU A 114 12.61 6.31 10.88
CA LEU A 114 12.85 6.41 9.44
C LEU A 114 14.34 6.33 9.10
N PHE A 115 15.21 7.04 9.83
CA PHE A 115 16.66 6.96 9.63
C PHE A 115 17.26 5.63 10.05
N GLU A 116 16.67 4.92 11.02
CA GLU A 116 17.07 3.55 11.36
C GLU A 116 16.44 2.50 10.43
N ALA A 117 15.62 2.91 9.46
CA ALA A 117 14.91 2.02 8.54
C ALA A 117 14.15 0.90 9.28
N ARG A 118 13.51 1.23 10.42
CA ARG A 118 12.76 0.27 11.22
C ARG A 118 11.48 -0.15 10.49
N LYS A 119 11.17 -1.44 10.60
CA LYS A 119 9.91 -1.97 10.07
C LYS A 119 8.74 -1.46 10.93
N PRO A 120 7.70 -0.87 10.32
CA PRO A 120 6.50 -0.47 11.05
C PRO A 120 5.77 -1.69 11.62
N LYS A 121 5.09 -1.51 12.76
CA LYS A 121 4.31 -2.59 13.40
C LYS A 121 3.14 -3.03 12.53
N ASP A 122 2.48 -2.07 11.88
CA ASP A 122 1.36 -2.29 10.95
C ASP A 122 1.80 -1.90 9.53
N SER A 123 2.68 -2.70 8.93
CA SER A 123 3.16 -2.43 7.57
C SER A 123 2.06 -2.58 6.53
N ALA A 124 1.97 -1.65 5.58
CA ALA A 124 1.15 -1.79 4.39
C ALA A 124 1.58 -3.04 3.59
N ILE A 125 0.64 -3.62 2.86
CA ILE A 125 0.94 -4.69 1.91
C ILE A 125 0.97 -4.06 0.52
N LEU A 126 2.11 -4.22 -0.15
CA LEU A 126 2.34 -3.70 -1.50
C LEU A 126 2.24 -4.86 -2.51
N ALA A 127 1.75 -4.58 -3.71
CA ALA A 127 1.67 -5.55 -4.80
C ALA A 127 3.06 -6.05 -5.20
N GLU A 128 3.28 -7.35 -5.20
CA GLU A 128 4.55 -7.94 -5.67
C GLU A 128 4.61 -8.02 -7.20
N TYR A 129 3.46 -8.11 -7.84
CA TYR A 129 3.31 -8.25 -9.29
C TYR A 129 2.32 -7.22 -9.82
N SER A 130 2.49 -6.83 -11.09
CA SER A 130 1.51 -6.02 -11.79
C SER A 130 0.47 -6.94 -12.43
N GLY A 131 -0.80 -6.59 -12.37
CA GLY A 131 -1.84 -7.41 -12.96
C GLY A 131 -3.24 -7.06 -12.46
N THR A 132 -4.22 -7.88 -12.84
CA THR A 132 -5.62 -7.67 -12.46
C THR A 132 -5.94 -8.41 -11.17
N VAL A 133 -6.52 -7.68 -10.22
CA VAL A 133 -6.91 -8.20 -8.90
C VAL A 133 -8.21 -9.00 -8.99
N SER A 134 -8.22 -10.16 -8.33
CA SER A 134 -9.43 -10.95 -8.09
C SER A 134 -9.41 -11.52 -6.66
N PHE A 135 -10.60 -11.74 -6.08
CA PHE A 135 -10.70 -12.30 -4.74
C PHE A 135 -11.05 -13.79 -4.80
N GLY A 136 -10.21 -14.60 -4.18
CA GLY A 136 -10.42 -16.04 -4.05
C GLY A 136 -11.27 -16.41 -2.82
N LYS A 137 -11.48 -17.72 -2.63
CA LYS A 137 -12.18 -18.26 -1.45
C LYS A 137 -11.45 -17.88 -0.17
N GLU A 138 -12.19 -17.37 0.80
CA GLU A 138 -11.66 -17.00 2.10
C GLU A 138 -11.18 -18.24 2.86
N THR A 139 -10.00 -18.12 3.45
CA THR A 139 -9.46 -19.10 4.40
C THR A 139 -9.66 -18.61 5.84
N LYS A 140 -9.47 -19.48 6.82
CA LYS A 140 -9.65 -19.16 8.26
C LYS A 140 -8.86 -17.91 8.65
N GLY A 141 -9.57 -16.78 8.84
CA GLY A 141 -9.00 -15.49 9.29
C GLY A 141 -8.27 -14.65 8.23
N LYS A 142 -8.10 -15.14 6.99
CA LYS A 142 -7.42 -14.43 5.90
C LYS A 142 -8.29 -14.36 4.65
N ARG A 143 -8.20 -13.27 3.92
CA ARG A 143 -8.74 -13.12 2.56
C ARG A 143 -7.66 -13.51 1.57
N ARG A 144 -8.06 -14.24 0.53
CA ARG A 144 -7.17 -14.60 -0.56
C ARG A 144 -7.34 -13.57 -1.66
N LEU A 145 -6.29 -12.84 -1.95
CA LEU A 145 -6.20 -11.94 -3.08
C LEU A 145 -5.36 -12.63 -4.15
N ILE A 146 -5.81 -12.58 -5.39
CA ILE A 146 -5.14 -13.19 -6.52
C ILE A 146 -4.86 -12.07 -7.52
N ILE A 147 -3.59 -11.88 -7.86
CA ILE A 147 -3.17 -10.97 -8.92
C ILE A 147 -2.86 -11.85 -10.14
N THR A 148 -3.59 -11.60 -11.22
CA THR A 148 -3.35 -12.29 -12.51
C THR A 148 -2.49 -11.37 -13.37
N ASP A 149 -1.28 -11.80 -13.65
CA ASP A 149 -0.33 -11.11 -14.51
C ASP A 149 -0.79 -11.11 -15.99
N ASP A 150 -0.21 -10.24 -16.82
CA ASP A 150 -0.44 -10.18 -18.27
C ASP A 150 -0.10 -11.49 -18.99
N GLN A 151 0.75 -12.34 -18.40
CA GLN A 151 1.06 -13.68 -18.89
C GLN A 151 0.04 -14.76 -18.48
N GLY A 152 -0.95 -14.38 -17.66
CA GLY A 152 -1.98 -15.28 -17.13
C GLY A 152 -1.55 -16.08 -15.90
N GLU A 153 -0.36 -15.82 -15.34
CA GLU A 153 0.06 -16.41 -14.07
C GLU A 153 -0.72 -15.81 -12.90
N LYS A 154 -1.09 -16.67 -11.94
CA LYS A 154 -1.88 -16.27 -10.76
C LYS A 154 -0.99 -16.29 -9.53
N HIS A 155 -0.82 -15.11 -8.96
CA HIS A 155 -0.07 -14.92 -7.72
C HIS A 155 -1.05 -14.73 -6.56
N GLU A 156 -0.97 -15.61 -5.56
CA GLU A 156 -1.89 -15.58 -4.42
C GLU A 156 -1.26 -14.89 -3.22
N GLU A 157 -1.97 -13.94 -2.65
CA GLU A 157 -1.59 -13.24 -1.43
C GLU A 157 -2.64 -13.40 -0.33
N LEU A 158 -2.21 -13.71 0.89
CA LEU A 158 -3.09 -13.97 2.01
C LEU A 158 -3.11 -12.78 2.98
N ILE A 159 -4.16 -11.97 2.90
CA ILE A 159 -4.33 -10.74 3.68
C ILE A 159 -5.22 -11.00 4.90
N PRO A 160 -4.82 -10.59 6.11
CA PRO A 160 -5.67 -10.71 7.29
C PRO A 160 -7.03 -10.00 7.12
N LYS A 161 -8.12 -10.62 7.58
CA LYS A 161 -9.49 -10.07 7.41
C LYS A 161 -9.72 -8.71 8.07
N TRP A 162 -8.95 -8.41 9.10
CA TRP A 162 -9.05 -7.14 9.83
C TRP A 162 -8.43 -5.95 9.10
N ARG A 163 -7.61 -6.22 8.07
CA ARG A 163 -7.01 -5.16 7.26
C ARG A 163 -8.00 -4.62 6.23
N HIS A 164 -7.96 -3.31 6.09
CA HIS A 164 -8.69 -2.63 5.02
C HIS A 164 -7.94 -2.82 3.70
N LEU A 165 -8.67 -3.23 2.66
CA LEU A 165 -8.16 -3.33 1.31
C LEU A 165 -8.41 -2.02 0.58
N THR A 166 -7.41 -1.54 -0.13
CA THR A 166 -7.48 -0.32 -0.94
C THR A 166 -7.85 -0.61 -2.40
N VAL A 167 -7.81 -1.89 -2.79
CA VAL A 167 -8.06 -2.36 -4.16
C VAL A 167 -9.40 -3.08 -4.29
N PHE A 168 -9.97 -3.04 -5.48
CA PHE A 168 -11.26 -3.64 -5.82
C PHE A 168 -11.10 -4.82 -6.78
N GLU A 169 -12.13 -5.65 -6.85
CA GLU A 169 -12.15 -6.77 -7.79
C GLU A 169 -12.19 -6.27 -9.23
N GLY A 170 -11.29 -6.80 -10.07
CA GLY A 170 -11.14 -6.40 -11.47
C GLY A 170 -10.29 -5.14 -11.68
N GLU A 171 -9.74 -4.56 -10.64
CA GLU A 171 -8.81 -3.42 -10.72
C GLU A 171 -7.43 -3.90 -11.18
N HIS A 172 -6.79 -3.09 -12.02
CA HIS A 172 -5.40 -3.33 -12.40
C HIS A 172 -4.49 -2.61 -11.41
N VAL A 173 -3.54 -3.35 -10.84
CA VAL A 173 -2.54 -2.84 -9.90
C VAL A 173 -1.15 -2.92 -10.50
N GLU A 174 -0.33 -1.93 -10.20
CA GLU A 174 1.08 -1.95 -10.57
C GLU A 174 1.93 -2.51 -9.42
N ARG A 175 3.09 -3.06 -9.78
CA ARG A 175 4.05 -3.54 -8.79
C ARG A 175 4.48 -2.43 -7.84
N GLY A 176 4.32 -2.66 -6.53
CA GLY A 176 4.61 -1.68 -5.49
C GLY A 176 3.43 -0.80 -5.10
N GLU A 177 2.27 -0.95 -5.74
CA GLU A 177 1.05 -0.27 -5.34
C GLU A 177 0.49 -0.85 -4.03
N THR A 178 -0.18 -0.01 -3.23
CA THR A 178 -0.70 -0.43 -1.93
C THR A 178 -1.98 -1.23 -2.09
N ILE A 179 -1.96 -2.50 -1.69
CA ILE A 179 -3.11 -3.40 -1.70
C ILE A 179 -3.90 -3.32 -0.39
N ALA A 180 -3.21 -3.27 0.72
CA ALA A 180 -3.83 -3.18 2.04
C ALA A 180 -3.25 -2.02 2.83
N ASP A 181 -4.15 -1.31 3.52
CA ASP A 181 -3.82 -0.12 4.29
C ASP A 181 -2.81 -0.42 5.41
N GLY A 182 -1.96 0.54 5.66
CA GLY A 182 -0.90 0.47 6.66
C GLY A 182 0.20 1.48 6.38
N GLU A 183 1.25 1.40 7.16
CA GLU A 183 2.42 2.23 6.97
C GLU A 183 3.39 1.53 5.99
N PRO A 184 3.79 2.19 4.87
CA PRO A 184 4.72 1.57 3.92
C PRO A 184 6.04 1.22 4.59
N ASN A 185 6.51 -0.02 4.38
CA ASN A 185 7.81 -0.46 4.87
C ASN A 185 8.91 0.01 3.89
N PRO A 186 9.90 0.80 4.33
CA PRO A 186 10.96 1.30 3.45
C PRO A 186 11.71 0.19 2.69
N HIS A 187 11.89 -0.98 3.30
CA HIS A 187 12.55 -2.12 2.66
C HIS A 187 11.75 -2.69 1.49
N ASP A 188 10.40 -2.73 1.63
CA ASP A 188 9.53 -3.23 0.56
C ASP A 188 9.44 -2.22 -0.58
N ILE A 189 9.42 -0.91 -0.29
CA ILE A 189 9.52 0.13 -1.31
C ILE A 189 10.81 -0.03 -2.13
N LEU A 190 11.96 -0.22 -1.45
CA LEU A 190 13.24 -0.43 -2.15
C LEU A 190 13.22 -1.67 -3.05
N ARG A 191 12.66 -2.78 -2.53
CA ARG A 191 12.61 -4.07 -3.24
C ARG A 191 11.71 -4.02 -4.46
N LEU A 192 10.56 -3.35 -4.37
CA LEU A 192 9.51 -3.37 -5.38
C LEU A 192 9.60 -2.20 -6.37
N GLN A 193 9.83 -1.00 -5.86
CA GLN A 193 9.81 0.24 -6.65
C GLN A 193 11.21 0.79 -6.96
N GLY A 194 12.22 0.45 -6.14
CA GLY A 194 13.60 0.87 -6.35
C GLY A 194 14.04 2.04 -5.48
N VAL A 195 15.21 2.62 -5.83
CA VAL A 195 15.90 3.62 -5.00
C VAL A 195 15.22 4.98 -5.01
N GLU A 196 14.78 5.45 -6.19
CA GLU A 196 14.21 6.80 -6.35
C GLU A 196 12.88 6.97 -5.59
N PRO A 197 11.87 6.08 -5.72
CA PRO A 197 10.64 6.17 -4.94
C PRO A 197 10.88 6.08 -3.43
N LEU A 198 11.84 5.25 -2.99
CA LEU A 198 12.22 5.18 -1.59
C LEU A 198 12.80 6.50 -1.09
N ALA A 199 13.71 7.12 -1.85
CA ALA A 199 14.31 8.40 -1.46
C ALA A 199 13.23 9.49 -1.34
N ASN A 200 12.35 9.58 -2.32
CA ASN A 200 11.23 10.52 -2.31
C ASN A 200 10.27 10.28 -1.12
N TYR A 201 9.98 9.02 -0.81
CA TYR A 201 9.18 8.65 0.35
C TYR A 201 9.83 9.12 1.66
N LEU A 202 11.11 8.80 1.88
CA LEU A 202 11.83 9.17 3.11
C LEU A 202 11.94 10.69 3.26
N VAL A 203 12.30 11.41 2.18
CA VAL A 203 12.38 12.89 2.21
C VAL A 203 11.02 13.47 2.59
N ARG A 204 9.94 13.04 1.96
CA ARG A 204 8.59 13.53 2.23
C ARG A 204 8.18 13.29 3.69
N GLU A 205 8.29 12.06 4.17
CA GLU A 205 7.90 11.70 5.54
C GLU A 205 8.69 12.49 6.60
N ILE A 206 10.00 12.65 6.40
CA ILE A 206 10.86 13.42 7.32
C ILE A 206 10.53 14.91 7.26
N GLN A 207 10.35 15.46 6.06
CA GLN A 207 9.98 16.86 5.88
C GLN A 207 8.62 17.20 6.49
N ASP A 208 7.65 16.29 6.37
CA ASP A 208 6.32 16.50 6.95
C ASP A 208 6.39 16.61 8.48
N VAL A 209 7.21 15.80 9.14
CA VAL A 209 7.44 15.92 10.59
C VAL A 209 8.05 17.28 10.96
N TYR A 210 9.08 17.72 10.23
CA TYR A 210 9.72 19.01 10.51
C TYR A 210 8.81 20.20 10.18
N ARG A 211 8.05 20.15 9.10
CA ARG A 211 7.09 21.20 8.71
C ARG A 211 5.98 21.37 9.74
N LEU A 212 5.47 20.26 10.30
CA LEU A 212 4.48 20.30 11.38
C LEU A 212 5.01 21.01 12.63
N GLN A 213 6.32 20.95 12.86
CA GLN A 213 6.99 21.67 13.97
C GLN A 213 7.44 23.09 13.59
N GLY A 214 7.11 23.56 12.38
CA GLY A 214 7.50 24.90 11.91
C GLY A 214 8.98 25.02 11.49
N VAL A 215 9.72 23.92 11.41
CA VAL A 215 11.13 23.91 11.05
C VAL A 215 11.28 23.70 9.54
N LYS A 216 11.99 24.62 8.87
CA LYS A 216 12.28 24.56 7.43
C LYS A 216 13.68 24.01 7.22
N ILE A 217 13.78 22.84 6.62
CA ILE A 217 15.05 22.19 6.25
C ILE A 217 15.06 21.99 4.74
N ASN A 218 16.22 22.17 4.11
CA ASN A 218 16.38 21.88 2.69
C ASN A 218 16.55 20.37 2.49
N ASP A 219 15.87 19.82 1.47
CA ASP A 219 15.84 18.38 1.16
C ASP A 219 17.22 17.75 1.03
N LYS A 220 18.19 18.51 0.46
CA LYS A 220 19.56 18.03 0.28
C LYS A 220 20.24 17.52 1.56
N HIS A 221 19.88 18.06 2.74
CA HIS A 221 20.45 17.59 4.00
C HIS A 221 19.94 16.19 4.38
N ILE A 222 18.69 15.89 4.02
CA ILE A 222 18.09 14.58 4.21
C ILE A 222 18.62 13.61 3.16
N GLU A 223 18.69 14.05 1.90
CA GLU A 223 19.17 13.24 0.76
C GLU A 223 20.62 12.77 0.96
N VAL A 224 21.48 13.59 1.55
CA VAL A 224 22.88 13.20 1.88
C VAL A 224 22.89 12.02 2.85
N ILE A 225 21.99 12.01 3.85
CA ILE A 225 21.88 10.91 4.81
C ILE A 225 21.34 9.66 4.12
N ILE A 226 20.27 9.79 3.34
CA ILE A 226 19.67 8.67 2.58
C ILE A 226 20.69 8.05 1.64
N ARG A 227 21.52 8.85 0.98
CA ARG A 227 22.61 8.36 0.13
C ARG A 227 23.57 7.46 0.90
N GLN A 228 23.91 7.78 2.16
CA GLN A 228 24.75 6.93 2.98
C GLN A 228 24.04 5.64 3.41
N MET A 229 22.73 5.70 3.66
CA MET A 229 21.92 4.53 4.00
C MET A 229 21.82 3.54 2.82
N LEU A 230 21.91 4.01 1.58
CA LEU A 230 21.81 3.24 0.33
C LEU A 230 23.17 2.94 -0.32
N ARG A 231 24.26 3.17 0.41
CA ARG A 231 25.63 3.00 -0.11
C ARG A 231 25.99 1.55 -0.41
N LYS A 232 25.42 0.61 0.35
CA LYS A 232 25.74 -0.82 0.25
C LYS A 232 24.81 -1.56 -0.70
N THR A 233 25.35 -2.60 -1.34
CA THR A 233 24.64 -3.58 -2.14
C THR A 233 24.94 -4.99 -1.64
N GLU A 234 23.99 -5.88 -1.80
CA GLU A 234 24.11 -7.30 -1.47
C GLU A 234 24.26 -8.13 -2.75
N VAL A 235 25.14 -9.11 -2.71
CA VAL A 235 25.37 -10.06 -3.80
C VAL A 235 24.33 -11.17 -3.73
N VAL A 236 23.39 -11.20 -4.67
CA VAL A 236 22.38 -12.27 -4.78
C VAL A 236 22.90 -13.44 -5.60
N GLY A 237 23.58 -13.15 -6.70
CA GLY A 237 24.24 -14.12 -7.56
C GLY A 237 25.71 -13.74 -7.75
N THR A 238 26.60 -14.70 -7.58
CA THR A 238 28.05 -14.46 -7.63
C THR A 238 28.59 -14.37 -9.05
N GLY A 239 27.90 -14.99 -10.03
CA GLY A 239 28.49 -15.15 -11.36
C GLY A 239 29.86 -15.84 -11.28
N GLU A 240 30.82 -15.34 -12.05
CA GLU A 240 32.23 -15.76 -12.02
C GLU A 240 33.12 -14.77 -11.25
N THR A 241 32.51 -13.93 -10.39
CA THR A 241 33.22 -12.96 -9.56
C THR A 241 33.80 -13.61 -8.29
N PRO A 242 34.83 -13.04 -7.68
CA PRO A 242 35.38 -13.53 -6.40
C PRO A 242 34.50 -13.19 -5.19
N LEU A 243 33.27 -12.69 -5.41
CA LEU A 243 32.36 -12.28 -4.34
C LEU A 243 31.60 -13.47 -3.77
N LEU A 244 31.19 -13.36 -2.52
CA LEU A 244 30.39 -14.39 -1.85
C LEU A 244 28.90 -14.02 -1.89
N LYS A 245 28.03 -15.03 -2.02
CA LYS A 245 26.59 -14.82 -1.97
C LYS A 245 26.18 -14.31 -0.56
N GLY A 246 25.40 -13.21 -0.54
CA GLY A 246 25.01 -12.54 0.71
C GLY A 246 26.05 -11.54 1.23
N GLU A 247 27.17 -11.37 0.55
CA GLU A 247 28.16 -10.36 0.92
C GLU A 247 27.62 -8.96 0.66
N GLN A 248 27.83 -8.05 1.64
CA GLN A 248 27.45 -6.65 1.52
C GLN A 248 28.70 -5.79 1.30
N LEU A 249 28.74 -5.13 0.17
CA LEU A 249 29.87 -4.27 -0.20
C LEU A 249 29.39 -2.92 -0.75
N ASP A 250 30.31 -1.97 -0.84
CA ASP A 250 30.01 -0.67 -1.41
C ASP A 250 29.62 -0.80 -2.88
N ARG A 251 28.54 -0.11 -3.29
CA ARG A 251 28.03 -0.15 -4.66
C ARG A 251 29.10 0.19 -5.70
N SER A 252 29.94 1.18 -5.44
CA SER A 252 31.04 1.54 -6.34
C SER A 252 32.02 0.38 -6.56
N ARG A 253 32.43 -0.27 -5.47
CA ARG A 253 33.33 -1.42 -5.52
C ARG A 253 32.72 -2.61 -6.27
N ALA A 254 31.40 -2.85 -6.04
CA ALA A 254 30.69 -3.92 -6.73
C ALA A 254 30.60 -3.67 -8.25
N LEU A 255 30.35 -2.42 -8.66
CA LEU A 255 30.32 -2.02 -10.05
C LEU A 255 31.71 -2.12 -10.70
N ASP A 256 32.77 -1.68 -10.03
CA ASP A 256 34.15 -1.80 -10.51
C ASP A 256 34.54 -3.26 -10.77
N ILE A 257 34.08 -4.18 -9.91
CA ILE A 257 34.32 -5.62 -10.09
C ILE A 257 33.56 -6.12 -11.32
N ASN A 258 32.27 -5.75 -11.46
CA ASN A 258 31.48 -6.14 -12.61
C ASN A 258 32.03 -5.58 -13.92
N ASP A 259 32.51 -4.34 -13.94
CA ASP A 259 33.12 -3.72 -15.12
C ASP A 259 34.39 -4.49 -15.57
N ARG A 260 35.22 -4.95 -14.61
CA ARG A 260 36.38 -5.82 -14.91
C ARG A 260 35.94 -7.15 -15.49
N MET A 261 34.91 -7.78 -14.91
CA MET A 261 34.38 -9.04 -15.42
C MET A 261 33.77 -8.88 -16.81
N THR A 262 33.12 -7.75 -17.09
CA THR A 262 32.61 -7.43 -18.45
C THR A 262 33.76 -7.37 -19.46
N THR A 263 34.87 -6.73 -19.08
CA THR A 263 36.06 -6.64 -19.93
C THR A 263 36.67 -8.01 -20.22
N ASP A 264 36.61 -8.92 -19.22
CA ASP A 264 37.11 -10.30 -19.35
C ASP A 264 36.10 -11.25 -20.02
N GLY A 265 34.89 -10.79 -20.36
CA GLY A 265 33.83 -11.62 -20.99
C GLY A 265 33.22 -12.67 -20.05
N LYS A 266 33.28 -12.47 -18.73
CA LYS A 266 32.77 -13.37 -17.70
C LYS A 266 31.39 -13.00 -17.21
N GLN A 267 30.72 -13.94 -16.53
CA GLN A 267 29.41 -13.69 -15.93
C GLN A 267 29.52 -12.69 -14.77
N LEU A 268 28.62 -11.69 -14.79
CA LEU A 268 28.54 -10.63 -13.79
C LEU A 268 27.88 -11.10 -12.50
N ALA A 269 28.24 -10.47 -11.38
CA ALA A 269 27.49 -10.63 -10.15
C ALA A 269 26.14 -9.89 -10.23
N THR A 270 25.09 -10.56 -9.75
CA THR A 270 23.77 -9.94 -9.58
C THR A 270 23.72 -9.22 -8.23
N LEU A 271 23.48 -7.92 -8.28
CA LEU A 271 23.53 -7.03 -7.12
C LEU A 271 22.12 -6.48 -6.82
N THR A 272 21.76 -6.45 -5.54
CA THR A 272 20.52 -5.83 -5.06
C THR A 272 20.85 -4.70 -4.07
N PRO A 273 20.27 -3.50 -4.22
CA PRO A 273 20.49 -2.43 -3.26
C PRO A 273 19.92 -2.79 -1.90
N VAL A 274 20.65 -2.42 -0.84
CA VAL A 274 20.24 -2.66 0.55
C VAL A 274 20.08 -1.33 1.27
N LEU A 275 18.98 -1.20 2.02
CA LEU A 275 18.77 -0.07 2.91
C LEU A 275 19.30 -0.41 4.30
N LEU A 276 20.26 0.37 4.75
CA LEU A 276 20.82 0.26 6.11
C LEU A 276 20.35 1.44 6.94
N GLY A 277 20.01 1.20 8.22
CA GLY A 277 19.84 2.27 9.18
C GLY A 277 21.15 3.03 9.40
N ILE A 278 21.08 4.29 9.83
CA ILE A 278 22.27 5.15 9.99
C ILE A 278 23.32 4.53 10.94
N THR A 279 22.89 3.85 12.00
CA THR A 279 23.78 3.17 12.93
C THR A 279 24.58 2.06 12.25
N LYS A 280 23.89 1.19 11.48
CA LYS A 280 24.57 0.14 10.70
C LYS A 280 25.43 0.72 9.59
N ALA A 281 24.96 1.75 8.91
CA ALA A 281 25.71 2.40 7.83
C ALA A 281 27.02 2.99 8.34
N SER A 282 27.01 3.64 9.51
CA SER A 282 28.22 4.19 10.13
C SER A 282 29.24 3.13 10.55
N LEU A 283 28.76 2.02 11.15
CA LEU A 283 29.62 0.91 11.59
C LEU A 283 30.18 0.08 10.42
N SER A 284 29.57 0.15 9.24
CA SER A 284 30.00 -0.59 8.05
C SER A 284 30.97 0.18 7.16
N THR A 285 31.48 1.33 7.61
CA THR A 285 32.48 2.12 6.90
C THR A 285 33.90 1.59 7.15
N ASP A 286 34.78 1.77 6.18
CA ASP A 286 36.21 1.40 6.31
C ASP A 286 36.99 2.37 7.20
N SER A 287 36.35 3.42 7.72
CA SER A 287 36.95 4.45 8.56
C SER A 287 36.77 4.13 10.03
N PHE A 288 37.85 3.88 10.74
CA PHE A 288 37.82 3.66 12.21
C PHE A 288 37.34 4.88 13.01
N ILE A 289 37.34 6.07 12.42
CA ILE A 289 36.83 7.30 13.06
C ILE A 289 35.30 7.36 12.95
N SER A 290 34.72 6.74 11.93
CA SER A 290 33.27 6.74 11.70
C SER A 290 32.55 5.56 12.39
N ALA A 291 33.29 4.55 12.82
CA ALA A 291 32.78 3.32 13.44
C ALA A 291 32.52 3.46 14.95
#